data_4964a1fe5197a197dbd5d843e62837cf
#
_entry.id   4964a1fe5197a197dbd5d843e62837cf
#
_cell.length_a   1.000
_cell.length_b   1.000
_cell.length_c   1.000
_cell.angle_alpha   90.00
_cell.angle_beta   90.00
_cell.angle_gamma   90.00
#
_symmetry.space_group_name_H-M   'P 1'
#
loop_
_entity.id
_entity.type
_entity.pdbx_description
1 polymer ?
#
loop_
_entity_poly.entity_id
_entity_poly.type
_entity_poly.pdbx_seq_one_letter_code
_entity_poly.pdbx_strand_id
1 'polypeptide(L)'
;MDRAKRFYLGLGLQLTWDADDWCYVQWPATGEGIALLSPSYRAAGPHFAFHFNDRAEVDRIREQLVEQGHSCGPVHDHRDGTASFYLQDPEGNWLEMLYEPAGGIPSNTGAEPIAVFPA
;
A
#
# COMPACT_ATOMS: atom_id res chain seq x y z
N MET A 1 -15.54 4.74 -5.99
CA MET A 1 -14.96 4.25 -4.71
C MET A 1 -16.02 3.71 -3.76
N ASP A 2 -17.13 4.40 -3.57
CA ASP A 2 -18.13 4.01 -2.55
C ASP A 2 -18.78 2.65 -2.81
N ARG A 3 -19.08 2.33 -4.05
CA ARG A 3 -19.64 1.00 -4.39
C ARG A 3 -18.67 -0.12 -4.05
N ALA A 4 -17.38 0.06 -4.38
CA ALA A 4 -16.37 -0.93 -4.08
C ALA A 4 -16.18 -1.07 -2.58
N LYS A 5 -16.15 0.06 -1.85
CA LYS A 5 -16.03 0.05 -0.39
C LYS A 5 -17.15 -0.79 0.23
N ARG A 6 -18.39 -0.53 -0.16
CA ARG A 6 -19.54 -1.30 0.36
C ARG A 6 -19.44 -2.78 0.04
N PHE A 7 -18.99 -3.12 -1.15
CA PHE A 7 -18.82 -4.51 -1.55
C PHE A 7 -17.82 -5.23 -0.65
N TYR A 8 -16.62 -4.66 -0.47
CA TYR A 8 -15.58 -5.30 0.33
C TYR A 8 -15.92 -5.35 1.81
N LEU A 9 -16.56 -4.32 2.35
CA LEU A 9 -17.04 -4.36 3.74
C LEU A 9 -18.11 -5.44 3.91
N GLY A 10 -18.96 -5.63 2.91
CA GLY A 10 -19.96 -6.69 2.92
C GLY A 10 -19.37 -8.10 2.90
N LEU A 11 -18.14 -8.26 2.37
CA LEU A 11 -17.43 -9.53 2.42
C LEU A 11 -16.83 -9.84 3.80
N GLY A 12 -16.73 -8.83 4.66
CA GLY A 12 -16.13 -8.99 5.98
C GLY A 12 -14.80 -8.28 6.19
N LEU A 13 -14.30 -7.54 5.18
CA LEU A 13 -13.12 -6.72 5.36
C LEU A 13 -13.44 -5.55 6.29
N GLN A 14 -12.42 -5.06 6.98
CA GLN A 14 -12.52 -3.96 7.91
C GLN A 14 -11.93 -2.71 7.29
N LEU A 15 -12.65 -1.58 7.42
CA LEU A 15 -12.14 -0.28 6.98
C LEU A 15 -11.15 0.25 8.01
N THR A 16 -9.89 0.43 7.60
CA THR A 16 -8.82 0.87 8.50
C THR A 16 -8.30 2.27 8.19
N TRP A 17 -8.48 2.74 6.96
CA TRP A 17 -8.18 4.11 6.57
C TRP A 17 -9.31 4.64 5.71
N ASP A 18 -9.76 5.85 5.97
CA ASP A 18 -10.84 6.47 5.21
C ASP A 18 -10.52 7.94 4.96
N ALA A 19 -10.45 8.29 3.68
CA ALA A 19 -10.24 9.65 3.21
C ALA A 19 -11.13 9.89 1.99
N ASP A 20 -11.27 11.13 1.57
CA ASP A 20 -12.17 11.49 0.46
C ASP A 20 -11.74 10.88 -0.87
N ASP A 21 -10.44 10.70 -1.06
CA ASP A 21 -9.86 10.26 -2.33
C ASP A 21 -9.33 8.82 -2.30
N TRP A 22 -9.26 8.19 -1.13
CA TRP A 22 -8.88 6.78 -1.02
C TRP A 22 -9.28 6.20 0.32
N CYS A 23 -9.40 4.88 0.37
CA CYS A 23 -9.60 4.15 1.61
C CYS A 23 -8.84 2.82 1.57
N TYR A 24 -8.62 2.23 2.74
CA TYR A 24 -7.99 0.93 2.84
C TYR A 24 -8.93 -0.03 3.58
N VAL A 25 -9.19 -1.17 2.95
CA VAL A 25 -10.01 -2.25 3.55
C VAL A 25 -9.12 -3.47 3.72
N GLN A 26 -9.25 -4.14 4.85
CA GLN A 26 -8.28 -5.14 5.27
C GLN A 26 -8.98 -6.35 5.88
N TRP A 27 -8.47 -7.54 5.56
CA TRP A 27 -8.95 -8.77 6.15
C TRP A 27 -8.43 -8.89 7.58
N PRO A 28 -9.30 -8.91 8.62
CA PRO A 28 -8.83 -8.82 10.01
C PRO A 28 -7.93 -9.97 10.44
N ALA A 29 -8.17 -11.17 9.91
CA ALA A 29 -7.45 -12.36 10.33
C ALA A 29 -6.00 -12.42 9.82
N THR A 30 -5.74 -11.88 8.62
CA THR A 30 -4.46 -12.07 7.94
C THR A 30 -3.73 -10.77 7.59
N GLY A 31 -4.42 -9.65 7.63
CA GLY A 31 -3.84 -8.34 7.31
C GLY A 31 -3.78 -8.02 5.82
N GLU A 32 -4.19 -8.92 4.96
CA GLU A 32 -4.26 -8.64 3.53
C GLU A 32 -5.31 -7.58 3.26
N GLY A 33 -5.01 -6.66 2.35
CA GLY A 33 -5.94 -5.58 2.11
C GLY A 33 -5.85 -4.99 0.72
N ILE A 34 -6.76 -4.06 0.46
CA ILE A 34 -6.87 -3.39 -0.83
C ILE A 34 -7.03 -1.90 -0.58
N ALA A 35 -6.23 -1.10 -1.26
CA ALA A 35 -6.43 0.33 -1.33
C ALA A 35 -7.40 0.63 -2.48
N LEU A 36 -8.50 1.28 -2.17
CA LEU A 36 -9.49 1.71 -3.13
C LEU A 36 -9.31 3.19 -3.38
N LEU A 37 -9.13 3.58 -4.62
CA LEU A 37 -8.83 4.96 -5.00
C LEU A 37 -9.98 5.57 -5.76
N SER A 38 -10.26 6.85 -5.50
CA SER A 38 -11.19 7.60 -6.33
C SER A 38 -10.54 7.97 -7.67
N PRO A 39 -11.32 8.31 -8.70
CA PRO A 39 -10.74 8.72 -9.98
C PRO A 39 -9.87 9.97 -9.90
N SER A 40 -10.01 10.76 -8.84
CA SER A 40 -9.19 11.95 -8.61
C SER A 40 -7.83 11.67 -7.99
N TYR A 41 -7.63 10.47 -7.45
CA TYR A 41 -6.36 10.10 -6.83
C TYR A 41 -5.34 9.75 -7.90
N ARG A 42 -4.17 10.38 -7.85
CA ARG A 42 -3.10 10.12 -8.81
C ARG A 42 -2.21 9.00 -8.30
N ALA A 43 -2.25 7.89 -9.02
CA ALA A 43 -1.43 6.72 -8.73
C ALA A 43 -1.05 6.03 -10.05
N ALA A 44 -0.29 4.96 -9.94
CA ALA A 44 0.17 4.19 -11.09
C ALA A 44 -0.94 3.38 -11.79
N GLY A 45 -2.19 3.48 -11.34
CA GLY A 45 -3.28 2.63 -11.79
C GLY A 45 -3.32 1.33 -10.99
N PRO A 46 -4.04 0.29 -11.46
CA PRO A 46 -4.06 -0.98 -10.76
C PRO A 46 -2.65 -1.53 -10.57
N HIS A 47 -2.29 -1.85 -9.32
CA HIS A 47 -0.97 -2.33 -8.98
C HIS A 47 -1.04 -3.17 -7.71
N PHE A 48 0.04 -3.87 -7.40
CA PHE A 48 0.18 -4.56 -6.12
C PHE A 48 1.51 -4.17 -5.48
N ALA A 49 1.61 -4.40 -4.16
CA ALA A 49 2.75 -3.93 -3.39
C ALA A 49 3.47 -5.09 -2.70
N PHE A 50 4.79 -5.00 -2.65
CA PHE A 50 5.60 -5.76 -1.70
C PHE A 50 5.89 -4.87 -0.51
N HIS A 51 5.81 -5.42 0.69
CA HIS A 51 5.86 -4.65 1.94
C HIS A 51 7.20 -4.79 2.64
N PHE A 52 7.66 -3.69 3.21
CA PHE A 52 8.91 -3.61 3.97
C PHE A 52 8.63 -2.92 5.30
N ASN A 53 9.26 -3.42 6.37
CA ASN A 53 9.06 -2.88 7.72
C ASN A 53 10.07 -1.80 8.12
N ASP A 54 11.06 -1.55 7.26
CA ASP A 54 12.10 -0.55 7.51
C ASP A 54 12.09 0.47 6.37
N ARG A 55 11.89 1.73 6.72
CA ARG A 55 11.86 2.83 5.73
C ARG A 55 13.14 2.90 4.92
N ALA A 56 14.30 2.68 5.54
CA ALA A 56 15.59 2.70 4.86
C ALA A 56 15.74 1.56 3.86
N GLU A 57 15.03 0.46 4.05
CA GLU A 57 15.04 -0.67 3.12
C GLU A 57 14.49 -0.30 1.75
N VAL A 58 13.47 0.53 1.73
CA VAL A 58 12.85 0.99 0.47
C VAL A 58 13.88 1.76 -0.37
N ASP A 59 14.65 2.66 0.26
CA ASP A 59 15.70 3.40 -0.42
C ASP A 59 16.81 2.48 -0.93
N ARG A 60 17.22 1.53 -0.12
CA ARG A 60 18.28 0.58 -0.47
C ARG A 60 17.88 -0.33 -1.63
N ILE A 61 16.65 -0.84 -1.61
CA ILE A 61 16.11 -1.67 -2.70
C ILE A 61 16.03 -0.86 -3.99
N ARG A 62 15.60 0.38 -3.90
CA ARG A 62 15.55 1.25 -5.08
C ARG A 62 16.93 1.42 -5.72
N GLU A 63 17.92 1.74 -4.91
CA GLU A 63 19.30 1.90 -5.40
C GLU A 63 19.79 0.62 -6.07
N GLN A 64 19.54 -0.53 -5.46
CA GLN A 64 19.94 -1.82 -6.01
C GLN A 64 19.28 -2.09 -7.36
N LEU A 65 17.98 -1.82 -7.47
CA LEU A 65 17.24 -2.04 -8.71
C LEU A 65 17.71 -1.10 -9.83
N VAL A 66 17.99 0.16 -9.50
CA VAL A 66 18.54 1.12 -10.47
C VAL A 66 19.91 0.66 -10.97
N GLU A 67 20.77 0.15 -10.08
CA GLU A 67 22.08 -0.39 -10.46
C GLU A 67 21.94 -1.60 -11.38
N GLN A 68 20.89 -2.39 -11.21
CA GLN A 68 20.60 -3.54 -12.06
C GLN A 68 19.97 -3.14 -13.42
N GLY A 69 19.75 -1.87 -13.65
CA GLY A 69 19.23 -1.36 -14.92
C GLY A 69 17.70 -1.17 -14.96
N HIS A 70 17.01 -1.31 -13.82
CA HIS A 70 15.57 -1.08 -13.79
C HIS A 70 15.26 0.41 -13.70
N SER A 71 14.19 0.82 -14.37
CA SER A 71 13.68 2.19 -14.28
C SER A 71 12.71 2.27 -13.09
N CYS A 72 13.11 3.03 -12.07
CA CYS A 72 12.32 3.19 -10.84
C CYS A 72 11.89 4.64 -10.68
N GLY A 73 10.64 4.86 -10.27
CA GLY A 73 10.18 6.17 -9.87
C GLY A 73 10.85 6.64 -8.57
N PRO A 74 10.67 7.91 -8.20
CA PRO A 74 11.22 8.41 -6.95
C PRO A 74 10.47 7.84 -5.74
N VAL A 75 11.14 7.83 -4.58
CA VAL A 75 10.48 7.47 -3.32
C VAL A 75 9.61 8.63 -2.84
N HIS A 76 8.37 8.33 -2.52
CA HIS A 76 7.41 9.30 -1.97
C HIS A 76 7.01 8.89 -0.56
N ASP A 77 6.98 9.86 0.35
CA ASP A 77 6.36 9.68 1.67
C ASP A 77 4.88 10.01 1.55
N HIS A 78 4.04 9.15 2.10
CA HIS A 78 2.58 9.28 2.00
C HIS A 78 1.98 9.87 3.26
N ARG A 79 0.74 10.39 3.14
CA ARG A 79 0.02 11.05 4.24
C ARG A 79 -0.18 10.15 5.45
N ASP A 80 -0.30 8.85 5.23
CA ASP A 80 -0.55 7.87 6.29
C ASP A 80 0.71 7.40 7.00
N GLY A 81 1.88 7.90 6.62
CA GLY A 81 3.16 7.49 7.21
C GLY A 81 3.85 6.35 6.49
N THR A 82 3.24 5.80 5.44
CA THR A 82 3.92 4.86 4.56
C THR A 82 4.82 5.59 3.57
N ALA A 83 5.66 4.85 2.84
CA ALA A 83 6.50 5.44 1.79
C ALA A 83 6.75 4.39 0.72
N SER A 84 6.85 4.80 -0.53
CA SER A 84 7.01 3.84 -1.61
C SER A 84 7.62 4.42 -2.87
N PHE A 85 8.03 3.53 -3.76
CA PHE A 85 8.32 3.88 -5.16
C PHE A 85 7.68 2.83 -6.06
N TYR A 86 7.50 3.19 -7.33
CA TYR A 86 6.86 2.35 -8.33
C TYR A 86 7.85 1.95 -9.42
N LEU A 87 7.65 0.76 -9.97
CA LEU A 87 8.32 0.30 -11.18
C LEU A 87 7.40 -0.65 -11.92
N GLN A 88 7.75 -0.98 -13.15
CA GLN A 88 6.98 -1.94 -13.95
C GLN A 88 7.77 -3.24 -14.11
N ASP A 89 7.05 -4.36 -14.17
CA ASP A 89 7.63 -5.62 -14.58
C ASP A 89 7.80 -5.67 -16.11
N PRO A 90 8.42 -6.72 -16.67
CA PRO A 90 8.60 -6.82 -18.12
C PRO A 90 7.31 -6.84 -18.94
N GLU A 91 6.19 -7.20 -18.33
CA GLU A 91 4.89 -7.24 -19.00
C GLU A 91 4.09 -5.95 -18.81
N GLY A 92 4.68 -4.95 -18.18
CA GLY A 92 4.03 -3.65 -17.98
C GLY A 92 3.15 -3.56 -16.76
N ASN A 93 3.17 -4.54 -15.88
CA ASN A 93 2.41 -4.49 -14.64
C ASN A 93 3.10 -3.58 -13.63
N TRP A 94 2.33 -2.74 -12.96
CA TRP A 94 2.87 -1.84 -11.95
C TRP A 94 3.06 -2.54 -10.62
N LEU A 95 4.21 -2.30 -10.01
CA LEU A 95 4.59 -2.77 -8.68
C LEU A 95 4.88 -1.58 -7.80
N GLU A 96 4.52 -1.71 -6.53
CA GLU A 96 4.87 -0.74 -5.50
C GLU A 96 5.75 -1.40 -4.46
N MET A 97 6.91 -0.80 -4.17
CA MET A 97 7.77 -1.22 -3.07
C MET A 97 7.44 -0.32 -1.89
N LEU A 98 6.73 -0.87 -0.89
CA LEU A 98 6.01 -0.09 0.10
C LEU A 98 6.55 -0.33 1.50
N TYR A 99 7.02 0.74 2.15
CA TYR A 99 7.26 0.73 3.59
C TYR A 99 5.94 0.90 4.32
N GLU A 100 5.69 0.03 5.28
CA GLU A 100 4.63 0.23 6.26
C GLU A 100 5.17 0.02 7.66
N PRO A 101 4.71 0.82 8.66
CA PRO A 101 5.20 0.67 10.02
C PRO A 101 4.75 -0.65 10.63
N ALA A 102 5.31 -0.98 11.80
CA ALA A 102 4.88 -2.14 12.56
C ALA A 102 3.37 -2.10 12.80
N GLY A 103 2.70 -3.22 12.58
CA GLY A 103 1.24 -3.30 12.66
C GLY A 103 0.54 -3.10 11.31
N GLY A 104 1.29 -2.79 10.24
CA GLY A 104 0.75 -2.69 8.89
C GLY A 104 0.35 -1.29 8.47
N ILE A 105 -0.55 -1.19 7.50
CA ILE A 105 -1.06 0.09 7.01
C ILE A 105 -1.76 0.82 8.17
N PRO A 106 -1.39 2.09 8.43
CA PRO A 106 -1.96 2.82 9.56
C PRO A 106 -3.47 2.97 9.47
N SER A 107 -4.11 3.07 10.63
CA SER A 107 -5.55 3.23 10.74
C SER A 107 -5.91 4.66 11.11
N ASN A 108 -6.98 5.20 10.51
CA ASN A 108 -7.61 6.44 10.95
C ASN A 108 -9.09 6.25 11.29
N THR A 109 -9.55 5.00 11.38
CA THR A 109 -10.95 4.68 11.66
C THR A 109 -11.18 4.18 13.09
N GLY A 110 -10.11 4.06 13.90
CA GLY A 110 -10.19 3.48 15.23
C GLY A 110 -10.19 1.95 15.25
N ALA A 111 -9.97 1.30 14.10
CA ALA A 111 -9.84 -0.14 14.02
C ALA A 111 -8.59 -0.60 14.77
N GLU A 112 -8.67 -1.76 15.43
CA GLU A 112 -7.52 -2.32 16.12
C GLU A 112 -6.41 -2.68 15.13
N PRO A 113 -5.14 -2.36 15.46
CA PRO A 113 -4.02 -2.78 14.64
C PRO A 113 -3.96 -4.31 14.56
N ILE A 114 -3.61 -4.81 13.38
CA ILE A 114 -3.41 -6.24 13.20
C ILE A 114 -1.97 -6.57 13.55
N ALA A 115 -1.79 -7.39 14.59
CA ALA A 115 -0.46 -7.82 15.04
C ALA A 115 -0.01 -9.03 14.23
N VAL A 116 0.07 -8.89 12.92
CA VAL A 116 0.35 -10.02 12.01
C VAL A 116 1.76 -10.06 11.48
N PHE A 117 2.57 -9.08 11.78
CA PHE A 117 3.93 -9.08 11.29
C PHE A 117 4.86 -9.46 12.42
N PRO A 118 5.18 -10.75 12.57
CA PRO A 118 6.30 -11.10 13.41
C PRO A 118 7.51 -10.39 12.83
N ALA A 119 8.23 -9.80 13.67
CA ALA A 119 9.45 -9.14 13.26
C ALA A 119 10.37 -10.14 12.56
#